data_6cfb9e7ab58edabcce99095b14f8d08d
#
_entry.id   6cfb9e7ab58edabcce99095b14f8d08d
#
_cell.length_a   1.000
_cell.length_b   1.000
_cell.length_c   1.000
_cell.angle_alpha   90.00
_cell.angle_beta   90.00
_cell.angle_gamma   90.00
#
_symmetry.space_group_name_H-M   'P 1'
#
loop_
_entity.id
_entity.type
_entity.pdbx_description
1 polymer ?
#
loop_
_entity_poly.entity_id
_entity_poly.type
_entity_poly.pdbx_seq_one_letter_code
_entity_poly.pdbx_strand_id
1 'polypeptide(L)'
;AYRRQRQMCIRDSYGAELQAFATQKKLEQMGHNAEIINYLYYKDWHFKDTPLSQPFVPLDMKGKLSYWIKYRLMSWVVNKVLPIFNGNMRRRLHNYQSFIDSERFSAQYKSMDELYKTYPKYDIYMVGSDQVWNPSASSSIEPYFLTFAPKNAPKVTYASSFGVASIAPNLSKRYAKLLNNLNTIAVREQSGVELVKQLTGREAKLVVDPTLLLSKADWEPYMKPLAKISTQYILIYQLFPSQTVIDVALKIGKEKNLPVYNICKRAYGMKKIVGINNILDAGPSEFLWLIANATCMVTNSFHGTAFSVNFATPFCCVLNRKRKNNGRMISFLDKVDMSNRILYEDSIAELNVMTACSEVTNNHLRLLVNNSIDYLKSIIENKEQKC
;
A
#
# COMPACT_ATOMS: atom_id res chain seq x y z
N ALA A 1 7.24 -16.05 -8.15
CA ALA A 1 5.93 -15.66 -7.61
C ALA A 1 6.05 -14.59 -6.55
N TYR A 2 5.14 -13.68 -6.56
CA TYR A 2 5.05 -12.54 -5.68
C TYR A 2 3.92 -12.74 -4.67
N ARG A 3 4.15 -12.38 -3.39
CA ARG A 3 3.13 -12.49 -2.35
C ARG A 3 2.57 -11.14 -1.95
N ARG A 4 1.24 -11.05 -1.94
CA ARG A 4 0.46 -9.89 -1.56
C ARG A 4 -0.12 -10.03 -0.16
N GLN A 5 -0.13 -8.93 0.59
CA GLN A 5 -0.97 -8.78 1.77
C GLN A 5 -2.37 -8.33 1.34
N ARG A 6 -3.36 -9.23 1.29
CA ARG A 6 -4.75 -8.81 1.29
C ARG A 6 -5.07 -8.25 2.67
N GLN A 7 -5.16 -6.94 2.77
CA GLN A 7 -5.73 -6.33 3.96
C GLN A 7 -7.23 -6.61 3.97
N MET A 8 -7.68 -7.13 5.09
CA MET A 8 -9.07 -7.36 5.38
C MET A 8 -9.79 -6.08 5.75
N CYS A 9 -11.06 -6.15 5.65
CA CYS A 9 -12.08 -5.13 5.73
C CYS A 9 -12.12 -4.29 4.46
N ILE A 10 -12.84 -4.86 3.48
CA ILE A 10 -13.33 -4.14 2.33
C ILE A 10 -12.22 -3.32 1.69
N ARG A 11 -11.26 -3.98 1.04
CA ARG A 11 -10.53 -3.30 -0.02
C ARG A 11 -10.34 -1.80 0.30
N ASP A 12 -9.88 -1.53 1.53
CA ASP A 12 -9.81 -0.19 2.12
C ASP A 12 -8.49 0.52 1.81
N SER A 13 -7.56 -0.16 1.15
CA SER A 13 -6.24 0.39 0.82
C SER A 13 -5.97 0.22 -0.65
N TYR A 14 -6.24 1.26 -1.43
CA TYR A 14 -5.84 1.33 -2.83
C TYR A 14 -4.36 1.02 -3.02
N GLY A 15 -3.50 1.55 -2.14
CA GLY A 15 -2.08 1.34 -2.23
C GLY A 15 -1.64 -0.11 -2.09
N ALA A 16 -2.26 -0.88 -1.20
CA ALA A 16 -1.92 -2.30 -1.04
C ALA A 16 -2.29 -3.13 -2.28
N GLU A 17 -3.36 -2.75 -2.99
CA GLU A 17 -3.77 -3.34 -4.25
C GLU A 17 -2.80 -2.97 -5.36
N LEU A 18 -2.62 -1.67 -5.55
CA LEU A 18 -1.88 -1.11 -6.67
C LEU A 18 -0.38 -1.44 -6.62
N GLN A 19 0.23 -1.56 -5.43
CA GLN A 19 1.63 -1.96 -5.33
C GLN A 19 1.86 -3.44 -5.73
N ALA A 20 0.90 -4.33 -5.45
CA ALA A 20 0.98 -5.72 -5.84
C ALA A 20 0.82 -5.86 -7.37
N PHE A 21 -0.20 -5.22 -7.90
CA PHE A 21 -0.41 -5.10 -9.34
C PHE A 21 0.83 -4.55 -10.05
N ALA A 22 1.39 -3.44 -9.57
CA ALA A 22 2.57 -2.83 -10.18
C ALA A 22 3.78 -3.76 -10.19
N THR A 23 4.01 -4.51 -9.10
CA THR A 23 5.08 -5.51 -9.05
C THR A 23 4.86 -6.59 -10.10
N GLN A 24 3.66 -7.16 -10.19
CA GLN A 24 3.34 -8.19 -11.17
C GLN A 24 3.52 -7.67 -12.59
N LYS A 25 2.94 -6.50 -12.91
CA LYS A 25 3.05 -5.91 -14.26
C LYS A 25 4.48 -5.55 -14.63
N LYS A 26 5.28 -5.06 -13.68
CA LYS A 26 6.70 -4.78 -13.95
C LYS A 26 7.49 -6.03 -14.26
N LEU A 27 7.27 -7.12 -13.52
CA LEU A 27 7.88 -8.42 -13.80
C LEU A 27 7.43 -8.98 -15.16
N GLU A 28 6.15 -8.83 -15.51
CA GLU A 28 5.62 -9.22 -16.83
C GLU A 28 6.26 -8.40 -17.96
N GLN A 29 6.43 -7.07 -17.81
CA GLN A 29 7.15 -6.21 -18.77
C GLN A 29 8.62 -6.62 -18.95
N MET A 30 9.22 -7.22 -17.92
CA MET A 30 10.58 -7.78 -17.97
C MET A 30 10.64 -9.19 -18.57
N GLY A 31 9.53 -9.74 -19.06
CA GLY A 31 9.46 -11.05 -19.71
C GLY A 31 9.25 -12.23 -18.75
N HIS A 32 8.92 -11.98 -17.47
CA HIS A 32 8.74 -13.02 -16.48
C HIS A 32 7.28 -13.38 -16.25
N ASN A 33 7.01 -14.66 -15.99
CA ASN A 33 5.69 -15.12 -15.61
C ASN A 33 5.47 -14.89 -14.09
N ALA A 34 4.85 -13.76 -13.74
CA ALA A 34 4.60 -13.40 -12.36
C ALA A 34 3.19 -13.76 -11.91
N GLU A 35 3.06 -14.34 -10.73
CA GLU A 35 1.79 -14.73 -10.12
C GLU A 35 1.75 -14.27 -8.66
N ILE A 36 0.61 -13.74 -8.22
CA ILE A 36 0.40 -13.31 -6.84
C ILE A 36 -0.11 -14.48 -6.02
N ILE A 37 0.63 -14.88 -4.98
CA ILE A 37 0.17 -15.94 -4.08
C ILE A 37 -1.08 -15.47 -3.32
N ASN A 38 -2.21 -16.10 -3.60
CA ASN A 38 -3.50 -15.75 -3.03
C ASN A 38 -3.68 -16.31 -1.61
N TYR A 39 -2.87 -15.83 -0.68
CA TYR A 39 -3.00 -16.17 0.73
C TYR A 39 -3.86 -15.13 1.44
N LEU A 40 -4.93 -15.57 2.08
CA LEU A 40 -5.80 -14.68 2.83
C LEU A 40 -5.09 -14.11 4.04
N TYR A 41 -5.33 -12.84 4.28
CA TYR A 41 -4.86 -12.18 5.49
C TYR A 41 -5.72 -12.62 6.68
N TYR A 42 -5.14 -12.72 7.86
CA TYR A 42 -5.84 -13.21 9.07
C TYR A 42 -7.12 -12.44 9.45
N LYS A 43 -7.29 -11.25 8.94
CA LYS A 43 -8.52 -10.45 9.13
C LYS A 43 -9.60 -10.74 8.09
N ASP A 44 -9.35 -11.50 7.04
CA ASP A 44 -10.38 -11.91 6.09
C ASP A 44 -11.38 -12.86 6.76
N TRP A 45 -12.66 -12.69 6.50
CA TRP A 45 -13.69 -13.51 7.14
C TRP A 45 -13.69 -14.98 6.69
N HIS A 46 -13.05 -15.29 5.56
CA HIS A 46 -12.81 -16.66 5.12
C HIS A 46 -11.53 -17.27 5.68
N PHE A 47 -10.67 -16.47 6.34
CA PHE A 47 -9.44 -16.99 6.90
C PHE A 47 -9.73 -17.99 8.02
N LYS A 48 -9.06 -19.14 7.99
CA LYS A 48 -9.16 -20.18 9.00
C LYS A 48 -7.99 -20.04 9.98
N ASP A 49 -8.31 -19.79 11.22
CA ASP A 49 -7.32 -19.78 12.29
C ASP A 49 -6.85 -21.22 12.57
N THR A 50 -5.54 -21.41 12.62
CA THR A 50 -4.89 -22.69 12.91
C THR A 50 -3.85 -22.51 14.00
N PRO A 51 -3.31 -23.60 14.61
CA PRO A 51 -2.25 -23.49 15.62
C PRO A 51 -1.03 -22.70 15.11
N LEU A 52 -0.67 -22.80 13.83
CA LEU A 52 0.44 -22.04 13.25
C LEU A 52 0.15 -20.55 13.15
N SER A 53 -1.11 -20.14 13.02
CA SER A 53 -1.53 -18.76 12.88
C SER A 53 -1.86 -18.06 14.20
N GLN A 54 -1.45 -18.60 15.33
CA GLN A 54 -1.72 -18.00 16.64
C GLN A 54 -1.09 -16.59 16.75
N PRO A 55 -1.80 -15.64 17.37
CA PRO A 55 -1.24 -14.31 17.62
C PRO A 55 -0.02 -14.39 18.55
N PHE A 56 0.88 -13.42 18.44
CA PHE A 56 2.09 -13.34 19.30
C PHE A 56 1.79 -13.32 20.78
N VAL A 57 0.65 -12.75 21.16
CA VAL A 57 0.14 -12.73 22.53
C VAL A 57 -1.15 -13.55 22.55
N PRO A 58 -1.21 -14.62 23.34
CA PRO A 58 -2.43 -15.40 23.48
C PRO A 58 -3.60 -14.51 23.93
N LEU A 59 -4.72 -14.61 23.22
CA LEU A 59 -5.93 -13.88 23.59
C LEU A 59 -6.69 -14.66 24.67
N ASP A 60 -7.16 -13.94 25.67
CA ASP A 60 -8.14 -14.46 26.63
C ASP A 60 -9.51 -14.70 25.96
N MET A 61 -10.48 -15.23 26.67
CA MET A 61 -11.81 -15.55 26.12
C MET A 61 -12.51 -14.29 25.57
N LYS A 62 -12.40 -13.15 26.26
CA LYS A 62 -12.98 -11.87 25.79
C LYS A 62 -12.29 -11.37 24.55
N GLY A 63 -10.96 -11.46 24.50
CA GLY A 63 -10.15 -11.11 23.33
C GLY A 63 -10.47 -11.99 22.13
N LYS A 64 -10.64 -13.30 22.30
CA LYS A 64 -11.06 -14.23 21.24
C LYS A 64 -12.44 -13.89 20.69
N LEU A 65 -13.42 -13.62 21.57
CA LEU A 65 -14.76 -13.22 21.14
C LEU A 65 -14.74 -11.88 20.41
N SER A 66 -14.03 -10.87 20.93
CA SER A 66 -13.87 -9.56 20.28
C SER A 66 -13.21 -9.69 18.91
N TYR A 67 -12.16 -10.52 18.79
CA TYR A 67 -11.49 -10.83 17.55
C TYR A 67 -12.45 -11.47 16.53
N TRP A 68 -13.23 -12.49 16.96
CA TRP A 68 -14.19 -13.17 16.09
C TRP A 68 -15.27 -12.22 15.60
N ILE A 69 -15.90 -11.44 16.51
CA ILE A 69 -16.90 -10.44 16.13
C ILE A 69 -16.31 -9.45 15.11
N LYS A 70 -15.16 -8.88 15.39
CA LYS A 70 -14.54 -7.85 14.55
C LYS A 70 -14.11 -8.36 13.19
N TYR A 71 -13.47 -9.52 13.12
CA TYR A 71 -12.82 -10.01 11.90
C TYR A 71 -13.57 -11.13 11.18
N ARG A 72 -14.58 -11.73 11.76
CA ARG A 72 -15.43 -12.73 11.11
C ARG A 72 -16.83 -12.16 10.86
N LEU A 73 -17.57 -11.88 11.93
CA LEU A 73 -18.96 -11.43 11.81
C LEU A 73 -19.08 -10.07 11.14
N MET A 74 -18.40 -9.02 11.65
CA MET A 74 -18.49 -7.68 11.07
C MET A 74 -17.94 -7.62 9.66
N SER A 75 -16.88 -8.33 9.36
CA SER A 75 -16.35 -8.41 8.01
C SER A 75 -17.33 -9.08 7.05
N TRP A 76 -18.00 -10.16 7.47
CA TRP A 76 -19.05 -10.80 6.70
C TRP A 76 -20.24 -9.86 6.45
N VAL A 77 -20.72 -9.17 7.49
CA VAL A 77 -21.81 -8.19 7.36
C VAL A 77 -21.45 -7.12 6.32
N VAL A 78 -20.26 -6.58 6.42
CA VAL A 78 -19.80 -5.50 5.53
C VAL A 78 -19.63 -5.96 4.08
N ASN A 79 -19.18 -7.19 3.84
CA ASN A 79 -18.91 -7.69 2.49
C ASN A 79 -20.14 -8.38 1.84
N LYS A 80 -21.09 -8.88 2.62
CA LYS A 80 -22.23 -9.64 2.10
C LYS A 80 -23.57 -8.98 2.37
N VAL A 81 -23.80 -8.42 3.56
CA VAL A 81 -25.10 -7.87 3.94
C VAL A 81 -25.24 -6.41 3.51
N LEU A 82 -24.29 -5.55 3.89
CA LEU A 82 -24.39 -4.12 3.57
C LEU A 82 -24.50 -3.81 2.07
N PRO A 83 -23.83 -4.52 1.14
CA PRO A 83 -23.97 -4.25 -0.29
C PRO A 83 -25.39 -4.49 -0.83
N ILE A 84 -26.20 -5.29 -0.16
CA ILE A 84 -27.60 -5.53 -0.54
C ILE A 84 -28.39 -4.22 -0.40
N PHE A 85 -28.16 -3.47 0.68
CA PHE A 85 -28.89 -2.26 1.04
C PHE A 85 -28.18 -0.96 0.66
N ASN A 86 -26.91 -1.03 0.26
CA ASN A 86 -26.08 0.15 -0.06
C ASN A 86 -25.46 0.04 -1.46
N GLY A 87 -26.07 0.78 -2.41
CA GLY A 87 -25.66 0.81 -3.81
C GLY A 87 -24.22 1.29 -4.03
N ASN A 88 -23.73 2.28 -3.24
CA ASN A 88 -22.34 2.73 -3.33
C ASN A 88 -21.38 1.62 -2.94
N MET A 89 -21.71 0.88 -1.89
CA MET A 89 -20.90 -0.25 -1.44
C MET A 89 -20.85 -1.38 -2.47
N ARG A 90 -22.00 -1.69 -3.07
CA ARG A 90 -22.07 -2.69 -4.14
C ARG A 90 -21.20 -2.28 -5.35
N ARG A 91 -21.30 -1.02 -5.82
CA ARG A 91 -20.46 -0.50 -6.90
C ARG A 91 -18.98 -0.52 -6.53
N ARG A 92 -18.62 -0.09 -5.33
CA ARG A 92 -17.24 -0.13 -4.85
C ARG A 92 -16.67 -1.55 -4.89
N LEU A 93 -17.40 -2.54 -4.37
CA LEU A 93 -16.97 -3.94 -4.40
C LEU A 93 -16.81 -4.45 -5.84
N HIS A 94 -17.74 -4.11 -6.72
CA HIS A 94 -17.64 -4.44 -8.14
C HIS A 94 -16.41 -3.81 -8.79
N ASN A 95 -16.15 -2.53 -8.57
CA ASN A 95 -14.99 -1.82 -9.12
C ASN A 95 -13.66 -2.39 -8.61
N TYR A 96 -13.59 -2.77 -7.33
CA TYR A 96 -12.43 -3.49 -6.81
C TYR A 96 -12.27 -4.88 -7.44
N GLN A 97 -13.36 -5.63 -7.60
CA GLN A 97 -13.29 -6.96 -8.22
C GLN A 97 -12.86 -6.85 -9.68
N SER A 98 -13.44 -5.93 -10.44
CA SER A 98 -13.05 -5.68 -11.84
C SER A 98 -11.56 -5.34 -12.00
N PHE A 99 -10.95 -4.63 -11.04
CA PHE A 99 -9.51 -4.40 -11.05
C PHE A 99 -8.73 -5.67 -10.75
N ILE A 100 -9.13 -6.41 -9.70
CA ILE A 100 -8.49 -7.65 -9.27
C ILE A 100 -8.51 -8.70 -10.38
N ASP A 101 -9.57 -8.75 -11.18
CA ASP A 101 -9.70 -9.71 -12.30
C ASP A 101 -8.64 -9.48 -13.41
N SER A 102 -7.93 -8.34 -13.39
CA SER A 102 -6.78 -8.07 -14.26
C SER A 102 -5.45 -8.60 -13.71
N GLU A 103 -5.43 -9.16 -12.51
CA GLU A 103 -4.26 -9.75 -11.87
C GLU A 103 -4.27 -11.28 -11.99
N ARG A 104 -3.09 -11.88 -11.98
CA ARG A 104 -2.95 -13.34 -11.93
C ARG A 104 -2.65 -13.83 -10.55
N PHE A 105 -3.44 -14.76 -10.07
CA PHE A 105 -3.35 -15.34 -8.73
C PHE A 105 -3.15 -16.84 -8.76
N SER A 106 -2.39 -17.35 -7.81
CA SER A 106 -2.38 -18.78 -7.46
C SER A 106 -3.74 -19.25 -6.94
N ALA A 107 -3.87 -20.55 -6.70
CA ALA A 107 -4.92 -21.09 -5.86
C ALA A 107 -5.00 -20.33 -4.52
N GLN A 108 -6.21 -20.23 -3.96
CA GLN A 108 -6.42 -19.51 -2.70
C GLN A 108 -6.03 -20.36 -1.50
N TYR A 109 -5.21 -19.78 -0.62
CA TYR A 109 -4.83 -20.36 0.68
C TYR A 109 -5.59 -19.66 1.80
N LYS A 110 -6.46 -20.39 2.52
CA LYS A 110 -7.32 -19.84 3.57
C LYS A 110 -6.71 -19.93 4.96
N SER A 111 -5.62 -20.66 5.11
CA SER A 111 -4.89 -20.80 6.38
C SER A 111 -3.39 -20.86 6.15
N MET A 112 -2.65 -20.70 7.23
CA MET A 112 -1.20 -20.91 7.24
C MET A 112 -0.85 -22.35 6.92
N ASP A 113 -1.58 -23.31 7.52
CA ASP A 113 -1.38 -24.76 7.31
C ASP A 113 -1.57 -25.15 5.86
N GLU A 114 -2.64 -24.65 5.18
CA GLU A 114 -2.83 -24.89 3.74
C GLU A 114 -1.63 -24.40 2.94
N LEU A 115 -1.14 -23.18 3.20
CA LEU A 115 0.00 -22.62 2.49
C LEU A 115 1.28 -23.42 2.70
N TYR A 116 1.56 -23.87 3.93
CA TYR A 116 2.79 -24.63 4.24
C TYR A 116 2.73 -26.08 3.73
N LYS A 117 1.53 -26.68 3.71
CA LYS A 117 1.34 -28.04 3.24
C LYS A 117 1.34 -28.17 1.70
N THR A 118 0.77 -27.17 1.01
CA THR A 118 0.54 -27.24 -0.42
C THR A 118 1.01 -25.98 -1.15
N TYR A 119 2.15 -25.41 -0.71
CA TYR A 119 2.70 -24.18 -1.30
C TYR A 119 2.84 -24.30 -2.83
N PRO A 120 2.62 -23.21 -3.57
CA PRO A 120 2.78 -23.20 -5.02
C PRO A 120 4.27 -23.30 -5.38
N LYS A 121 4.60 -23.95 -6.48
CA LYS A 121 5.98 -24.16 -6.93
C LYS A 121 6.39 -23.06 -7.89
N TYR A 122 7.46 -22.36 -7.57
CA TYR A 122 8.03 -21.28 -8.36
C TYR A 122 9.54 -21.31 -8.35
N ASP A 123 10.13 -20.71 -9.37
CA ASP A 123 11.57 -20.53 -9.46
C ASP A 123 12.11 -19.55 -8.46
N ILE A 124 11.39 -18.46 -8.19
CA ILE A 124 11.75 -17.41 -7.24
C ILE A 124 10.51 -17.06 -6.40
N TYR A 125 10.70 -16.93 -5.10
CA TYR A 125 9.67 -16.44 -4.19
C TYR A 125 10.03 -15.02 -3.77
N MET A 126 9.11 -14.08 -3.94
CA MET A 126 9.32 -12.67 -3.63
C MET A 126 8.31 -12.15 -2.61
N VAL A 127 8.79 -11.47 -1.59
CA VAL A 127 7.95 -10.63 -0.72
C VAL A 127 7.90 -9.23 -1.32
N GLY A 128 6.70 -8.72 -1.49
CA GLY A 128 6.50 -7.39 -2.02
C GLY A 128 6.45 -6.30 -0.97
N SER A 129 5.99 -5.16 -1.43
CA SER A 129 5.88 -3.94 -0.65
C SER A 129 4.76 -3.99 0.40
N ASP A 130 4.57 -2.86 1.05
CA ASP A 130 3.71 -2.57 2.19
C ASP A 130 4.30 -3.00 3.54
N GLN A 131 3.59 -2.72 4.62
CA GLN A 131 4.03 -2.97 6.00
C GLN A 131 3.93 -4.46 6.38
N VAL A 132 4.46 -5.32 5.53
CA VAL A 132 4.38 -6.79 5.68
C VAL A 132 5.16 -7.31 6.89
N TRP A 133 6.11 -6.52 7.40
CA TRP A 133 6.94 -6.84 8.56
C TRP A 133 6.61 -6.00 9.79
N ASN A 134 5.44 -5.36 9.83
CA ASN A 134 5.04 -4.54 10.96
C ASN A 134 4.80 -5.41 12.21
N PRO A 135 5.50 -5.18 13.33
CA PRO A 135 5.37 -5.98 14.56
C PRO A 135 4.01 -5.85 15.23
N SER A 136 3.24 -4.81 14.93
CA SER A 136 1.87 -4.68 15.43
C SER A 136 0.86 -5.54 14.67
N ALA A 137 1.27 -6.22 13.59
CA ALA A 137 0.47 -7.26 12.98
C ALA A 137 0.35 -8.43 13.96
N SER A 138 -0.85 -8.67 14.46
CA SER A 138 -1.10 -9.54 15.61
C SER A 138 -0.94 -11.04 15.34
N SER A 139 -0.72 -11.49 14.09
CA SER A 139 -0.50 -12.90 13.78
C SER A 139 0.04 -13.13 12.38
N SER A 140 0.66 -14.31 12.19
CA SER A 140 0.94 -14.88 10.86
C SER A 140 1.86 -14.03 9.98
N ILE A 141 2.91 -13.44 10.55
CA ILE A 141 3.90 -12.70 9.76
C ILE A 141 4.93 -13.60 9.08
N GLU A 142 5.13 -14.82 9.58
CA GLU A 142 6.14 -15.76 9.06
C GLU A 142 6.03 -16.01 7.56
N PRO A 143 4.84 -16.22 7.00
CA PRO A 143 4.71 -16.33 5.57
C PRO A 143 5.25 -15.12 4.79
N TYR A 144 5.25 -13.90 5.37
CA TYR A 144 5.84 -12.70 4.76
C TYR A 144 7.38 -12.63 4.87
N PHE A 145 7.99 -13.68 5.41
CA PHE A 145 9.40 -13.98 5.33
C PHE A 145 9.68 -15.24 4.50
N LEU A 146 8.69 -15.69 3.71
CA LEU A 146 8.78 -16.84 2.80
C LEU A 146 9.19 -18.14 3.49
N THR A 147 8.80 -18.30 4.76
CA THR A 147 9.16 -19.49 5.55
C THR A 147 8.47 -20.77 5.08
N PHE A 148 7.41 -20.67 4.27
CA PHE A 148 6.74 -21.78 3.60
C PHE A 148 7.49 -22.28 2.35
N ALA A 149 8.33 -21.43 1.74
CA ALA A 149 9.04 -21.77 0.52
C ALA A 149 10.16 -22.78 0.77
N PRO A 150 10.51 -23.66 -0.20
CA PRO A 150 11.57 -24.62 -0.07
C PRO A 150 12.89 -23.98 0.38
N LYS A 151 13.71 -24.73 1.16
CA LYS A 151 14.99 -24.22 1.68
C LYS A 151 15.91 -23.74 0.55
N ASN A 152 15.95 -24.46 -0.55
CA ASN A 152 16.86 -24.20 -1.68
C ASN A 152 16.28 -23.20 -2.70
N ALA A 153 15.03 -22.80 -2.56
CA ALA A 153 14.42 -21.82 -3.47
C ALA A 153 14.91 -20.39 -3.15
N PRO A 154 15.23 -19.58 -4.16
CA PRO A 154 15.53 -18.16 -3.97
C PRO A 154 14.37 -17.42 -3.31
N LYS A 155 14.65 -16.73 -2.21
CA LYS A 155 13.73 -15.96 -1.40
C LYS A 155 14.20 -14.53 -1.37
N VAL A 156 13.52 -13.67 -2.10
CA VAL A 156 13.92 -12.27 -2.29
C VAL A 156 12.84 -11.32 -1.79
N THR A 157 13.21 -10.07 -1.58
CA THR A 157 12.22 -9.04 -1.23
C THR A 157 12.36 -7.83 -2.14
N TYR A 158 11.23 -7.14 -2.34
CA TYR A 158 11.19 -5.89 -3.05
C TYR A 158 10.32 -4.88 -2.30
N ALA A 159 10.92 -3.78 -1.83
CA ALA A 159 10.26 -2.67 -1.17
C ALA A 159 9.45 -3.06 0.08
N SER A 160 9.83 -4.13 0.79
CA SER A 160 9.16 -4.54 2.03
C SER A 160 9.35 -3.49 3.13
N SER A 161 8.40 -3.36 4.05
CA SER A 161 8.41 -2.32 5.07
C SER A 161 8.09 -2.86 6.46
N PHE A 162 8.79 -2.35 7.46
CA PHE A 162 8.46 -2.57 8.87
C PHE A 162 7.34 -1.62 9.34
N GLY A 163 7.23 -0.44 8.74
CA GLY A 163 6.27 0.58 9.17
C GLY A 163 6.56 1.19 10.53
N VAL A 164 7.70 0.83 11.13
CA VAL A 164 8.21 1.33 12.42
C VAL A 164 9.72 1.58 12.31
N ALA A 165 10.24 2.43 13.18
CA ALA A 165 11.68 2.74 13.23
C ALA A 165 12.46 1.84 14.19
N SER A 166 11.80 1.01 15.01
CA SER A 166 12.45 0.09 15.93
C SER A 166 11.63 -1.17 16.16
N ILE A 167 12.32 -2.26 16.46
CA ILE A 167 11.71 -3.54 16.87
C ILE A 167 11.95 -3.73 18.37
N ALA A 168 10.92 -4.13 19.09
CA ALA A 168 11.01 -4.37 20.52
C ALA A 168 12.05 -5.48 20.83
N PRO A 169 12.85 -5.36 21.92
CA PRO A 169 13.93 -6.31 22.23
C PRO A 169 13.49 -7.77 22.27
N ASN A 170 12.29 -8.04 22.79
CA ASN A 170 11.73 -9.40 22.86
C ASN A 170 11.40 -10.01 21.48
N LEU A 171 11.27 -9.20 20.44
CA LEU A 171 11.03 -9.65 19.06
C LEU A 171 12.29 -9.70 18.20
N SER A 172 13.39 -9.04 18.63
CA SER A 172 14.61 -8.87 17.83
C SER A 172 15.20 -10.19 17.34
N LYS A 173 15.36 -11.19 18.23
CA LYS A 173 15.88 -12.53 17.86
C LYS A 173 15.00 -13.23 16.82
N ARG A 174 13.67 -13.10 16.93
CA ARG A 174 12.74 -13.70 15.98
C ARG A 174 12.84 -13.02 14.61
N TYR A 175 12.86 -11.70 14.57
CA TYR A 175 13.02 -10.96 13.32
C TYR A 175 14.37 -11.23 12.66
N ALA A 176 15.47 -11.28 13.43
CA ALA A 176 16.77 -11.65 12.91
C ALA A 176 16.76 -13.03 12.22
N LYS A 177 16.17 -14.05 12.88
CA LYS A 177 16.02 -15.39 12.30
C LYS A 177 15.20 -15.38 11.00
N LEU A 178 14.09 -14.64 10.98
CA LEU A 178 13.20 -14.55 9.83
C LEU A 178 13.85 -13.82 8.65
N LEU A 179 14.56 -12.72 8.91
CA LEU A 179 15.32 -11.97 7.89
C LEU A 179 16.46 -12.78 7.31
N ASN A 180 17.14 -13.59 8.14
CA ASN A 180 18.22 -14.47 7.68
C ASN A 180 17.75 -15.64 6.80
N ASN A 181 16.45 -15.92 6.75
CA ASN A 181 15.88 -16.88 5.79
C ASN A 181 15.80 -16.32 4.35
N LEU A 182 16.03 -15.03 4.16
CA LEU A 182 15.92 -14.34 2.86
C LEU A 182 17.30 -14.25 2.21
N ASN A 183 17.38 -14.50 0.89
CA ASN A 183 18.63 -14.40 0.14
C ASN A 183 19.03 -12.92 -0.06
N THR A 184 18.11 -12.09 -0.51
CA THR A 184 18.32 -10.65 -0.69
C THR A 184 17.21 -9.85 -0.02
N ILE A 185 17.56 -8.68 0.51
CA ILE A 185 16.62 -7.83 1.23
C ILE A 185 16.60 -6.44 0.60
N ALA A 186 15.42 -6.03 0.14
CA ALA A 186 15.18 -4.65 -0.29
C ALA A 186 13.96 -4.07 0.42
N VAL A 187 14.12 -2.87 0.91
CA VAL A 187 13.13 -2.11 1.69
C VAL A 187 12.84 -0.76 1.04
N ARG A 188 11.69 -0.17 1.32
CA ARG A 188 11.30 1.12 0.71
C ARG A 188 11.62 2.35 1.57
N GLU A 189 12.06 2.18 2.80
CA GLU A 189 12.41 3.28 3.70
C GLU A 189 13.79 3.10 4.32
N GLN A 190 14.48 4.22 4.59
CA GLN A 190 15.83 4.24 5.18
C GLN A 190 15.87 3.57 6.55
N SER A 191 14.87 3.82 7.40
CA SER A 191 14.76 3.14 8.71
C SER A 191 14.69 1.61 8.59
N GLY A 192 14.16 1.09 7.48
CA GLY A 192 14.16 -0.35 7.19
C GLY A 192 15.57 -0.88 6.90
N VAL A 193 16.40 -0.12 6.17
CA VAL A 193 17.83 -0.48 5.94
C VAL A 193 18.57 -0.57 7.27
N GLU A 194 18.40 0.43 8.11
CA GLU A 194 19.03 0.50 9.44
C GLU A 194 18.58 -0.67 10.34
N LEU A 195 17.27 -0.96 10.34
CA LEU A 195 16.74 -2.10 11.11
C LEU A 195 17.29 -3.45 10.65
N VAL A 196 17.39 -3.68 9.34
CA VAL A 196 18.00 -4.93 8.82
C VAL A 196 19.45 -5.02 9.26
N LYS A 197 20.22 -3.94 9.15
CA LYS A 197 21.63 -3.90 9.58
C LYS A 197 21.75 -4.16 11.09
N GLN A 198 20.92 -3.51 11.89
CA GLN A 198 20.92 -3.68 13.35
C GLN A 198 20.55 -5.10 13.78
N LEU A 199 19.55 -5.70 13.13
CA LEU A 199 19.04 -7.03 13.53
C LEU A 199 19.90 -8.18 13.03
N THR A 200 20.54 -8.05 11.87
CA THR A 200 21.20 -9.18 11.18
C THR A 200 22.66 -8.95 10.82
N GLY A 201 23.17 -7.75 10.92
CA GLY A 201 24.47 -7.35 10.38
C GLY A 201 24.53 -7.25 8.86
N ARG A 202 23.45 -7.60 8.14
CA ARG A 202 23.38 -7.62 6.67
C ARG A 202 22.99 -6.25 6.11
N GLU A 203 23.41 -6.01 4.88
CA GLU A 203 22.97 -4.85 4.10
C GLU A 203 21.60 -5.12 3.45
N ALA A 204 20.77 -4.09 3.39
CA ALA A 204 19.53 -4.09 2.63
C ALA A 204 19.57 -2.99 1.57
N LYS A 205 19.01 -3.27 0.39
CA LYS A 205 18.90 -2.27 -0.68
C LYS A 205 17.68 -1.39 -0.43
N LEU A 206 17.87 -0.09 -0.58
CA LEU A 206 16.77 0.87 -0.60
C LEU A 206 16.23 1.00 -2.02
N VAL A 207 14.93 0.78 -2.20
CA VAL A 207 14.24 0.83 -3.51
C VAL A 207 12.95 1.63 -3.41
N VAL A 208 12.42 2.09 -4.55
CA VAL A 208 11.13 2.80 -4.58
C VAL A 208 9.96 1.85 -4.37
N ASP A 209 8.82 2.40 -3.94
CA ASP A 209 7.57 1.64 -3.89
C ASP A 209 7.21 1.13 -5.29
N PRO A 210 6.68 -0.11 -5.43
CA PRO A 210 6.33 -0.68 -6.75
C PRO A 210 5.40 0.19 -7.59
N THR A 211 4.54 1.01 -6.98
CA THR A 211 3.64 1.90 -7.70
C THR A 211 4.38 2.94 -8.57
N LEU A 212 5.66 3.17 -8.29
CA LEU A 212 6.54 4.06 -9.06
C LEU A 212 7.31 3.34 -10.17
N LEU A 213 7.30 1.99 -10.23
CA LEU A 213 7.95 1.21 -11.30
C LEU A 213 7.22 1.30 -12.63
N LEU A 214 5.95 1.62 -12.61
CA LEU A 214 5.10 1.85 -13.77
C LEU A 214 4.96 3.35 -13.99
N SER A 215 5.22 3.82 -15.20
CA SER A 215 4.98 5.21 -15.60
C SER A 215 3.50 5.54 -15.67
N LYS A 216 3.14 6.82 -15.79
CA LYS A 216 1.75 7.23 -16.04
C LYS A 216 1.16 6.52 -17.25
N ALA A 217 1.92 6.42 -18.36
CA ALA A 217 1.49 5.72 -19.57
C ALA A 217 1.22 4.23 -19.34
N ASP A 218 2.03 3.55 -18.48
CA ASP A 218 1.78 2.15 -18.11
C ASP A 218 0.51 2.00 -17.27
N TRP A 219 0.11 3.03 -16.50
CA TRP A 219 -1.09 3.02 -15.68
C TRP A 219 -2.37 3.39 -16.44
N GLU A 220 -2.27 4.19 -17.52
CA GLU A 220 -3.42 4.69 -18.29
C GLU A 220 -4.41 3.60 -18.74
N PRO A 221 -3.98 2.42 -19.23
CA PRO A 221 -4.90 1.35 -19.63
C PRO A 221 -5.78 0.80 -18.49
N TYR A 222 -5.38 1.05 -17.24
CA TYR A 222 -6.08 0.58 -16.04
C TYR A 222 -6.91 1.68 -15.36
N MET A 223 -6.87 2.90 -15.86
CA MET A 223 -7.66 4.02 -15.37
C MET A 223 -9.10 3.95 -15.89
N LYS A 224 -10.06 4.20 -15.03
CA LYS A 224 -11.48 4.30 -15.42
C LYS A 224 -12.06 5.60 -14.92
N PRO A 225 -12.70 6.40 -15.80
CA PRO A 225 -13.36 7.63 -15.37
C PRO A 225 -14.54 7.32 -14.44
N LEU A 226 -14.79 8.22 -13.52
CA LEU A 226 -15.96 8.19 -12.67
C LEU A 226 -17.01 9.18 -13.22
N ALA A 227 -18.23 8.71 -13.39
CA ALA A 227 -19.33 9.57 -13.88
C ALA A 227 -19.59 10.74 -12.92
N LYS A 228 -20.02 11.87 -13.45
CA LYS A 228 -20.40 13.09 -12.69
C LYS A 228 -19.26 13.80 -11.96
N ILE A 229 -18.01 13.60 -12.37
CA ILE A 229 -16.88 14.38 -11.89
C ILE A 229 -16.63 15.54 -12.87
N SER A 230 -16.38 16.74 -12.33
CA SER A 230 -16.03 17.92 -13.12
C SER A 230 -14.67 17.70 -13.81
N THR A 231 -14.43 18.39 -14.92
CA THR A 231 -13.16 18.33 -15.67
C THR A 231 -11.98 18.91 -14.88
N GLN A 232 -12.27 19.87 -14.00
CA GLN A 232 -11.29 20.48 -13.09
C GLN A 232 -11.81 20.39 -11.66
N TYR A 233 -10.98 19.96 -10.73
CA TYR A 233 -11.36 19.77 -9.33
C TYR A 233 -10.17 19.67 -8.39
N ILE A 234 -10.44 19.91 -7.12
CA ILE A 234 -9.52 19.62 -6.02
C ILE A 234 -9.87 18.25 -5.46
N LEU A 235 -8.86 17.39 -5.29
CA LEU A 235 -9.03 16.03 -4.80
C LEU A 235 -8.49 15.88 -3.38
N ILE A 236 -9.27 15.30 -2.49
CA ILE A 236 -8.85 14.86 -1.16
C ILE A 236 -8.71 13.34 -1.15
N TYR A 237 -7.58 12.86 -0.61
CA TYR A 237 -7.45 11.48 -0.16
C TYR A 237 -6.69 11.42 1.15
N GLN A 238 -7.34 10.97 2.22
CA GLN A 238 -6.75 10.91 3.55
C GLN A 238 -6.87 9.52 4.18
N LEU A 239 -5.76 9.01 4.70
CA LEU A 239 -5.74 7.76 5.48
C LEU A 239 -6.19 7.97 6.92
N PHE A 240 -5.92 9.15 7.46
CA PHE A 240 -6.29 9.53 8.81
C PHE A 240 -7.11 10.82 8.75
N PRO A 241 -8.24 10.91 9.48
CA PRO A 241 -9.01 12.13 9.54
C PRO A 241 -8.13 13.32 9.97
N SER A 242 -8.13 14.38 9.18
CA SER A 242 -7.41 15.63 9.44
C SER A 242 -8.27 16.79 8.98
N GLN A 243 -8.61 17.67 9.92
CA GLN A 243 -9.36 18.90 9.60
C GLN A 243 -8.53 19.80 8.69
N THR A 244 -7.23 19.84 8.90
CA THR A 244 -6.28 20.61 8.08
C THR A 244 -6.31 20.21 6.60
N VAL A 245 -6.36 18.90 6.28
CA VAL A 245 -6.52 18.43 4.90
C VAL A 245 -7.79 19.01 4.28
N ILE A 246 -8.86 19.04 5.04
CA ILE A 246 -10.16 19.58 4.61
C ILE A 246 -10.08 21.09 4.37
N ASP A 247 -9.55 21.84 5.34
CA ASP A 247 -9.45 23.30 5.29
C ASP A 247 -8.56 23.77 4.14
N VAL A 248 -7.41 23.12 3.94
CA VAL A 248 -6.51 23.40 2.80
C VAL A 248 -7.22 23.15 1.47
N ALA A 249 -7.90 22.02 1.33
CA ALA A 249 -8.61 21.68 0.08
C ALA A 249 -9.75 22.65 -0.22
N LEU A 250 -10.54 23.03 0.80
CA LEU A 250 -11.61 24.03 0.65
C LEU A 250 -11.05 25.41 0.32
N LYS A 251 -9.93 25.83 0.91
CA LYS A 251 -9.25 27.09 0.61
C LYS A 251 -8.83 27.12 -0.86
N ILE A 252 -8.13 26.10 -1.35
CA ILE A 252 -7.70 25.97 -2.75
C ILE A 252 -8.94 25.96 -3.68
N GLY A 253 -9.95 25.18 -3.32
CA GLY A 253 -11.21 25.11 -4.09
C GLY A 253 -11.89 26.48 -4.24
N LYS A 254 -11.94 27.26 -3.15
CA LYS A 254 -12.49 28.63 -3.17
C LYS A 254 -11.64 29.58 -4.03
N GLU A 255 -10.31 29.56 -3.84
CA GLU A 255 -9.39 30.43 -4.59
C GLU A 255 -9.40 30.16 -6.09
N LYS A 256 -9.54 28.90 -6.50
CA LYS A 256 -9.59 28.48 -7.92
C LYS A 256 -11.01 28.39 -8.48
N ASN A 257 -12.03 28.62 -7.67
CA ASN A 257 -13.45 28.41 -8.03
C ASN A 257 -13.71 26.99 -8.57
N LEU A 258 -13.16 25.97 -7.88
CA LEU A 258 -13.24 24.56 -8.27
C LEU A 258 -13.99 23.73 -7.22
N PRO A 259 -14.75 22.71 -7.63
CA PRO A 259 -15.36 21.76 -6.71
C PRO A 259 -14.30 20.91 -6.00
N VAL A 260 -14.61 20.54 -4.76
CA VAL A 260 -13.76 19.67 -3.95
C VAL A 260 -14.39 18.30 -3.85
N TYR A 261 -13.64 17.27 -4.23
CA TYR A 261 -14.04 15.86 -4.10
C TYR A 261 -13.15 15.15 -3.07
N ASN A 262 -13.77 14.25 -2.31
CA ASN A 262 -13.07 13.46 -1.30
C ASN A 262 -13.24 11.96 -1.57
N ILE A 263 -12.17 11.25 -1.87
CA ILE A 263 -12.19 9.80 -1.97
C ILE A 263 -12.32 9.22 -0.56
N CYS A 264 -13.51 8.69 -0.28
CA CYS A 264 -13.81 8.14 1.03
C CYS A 264 -13.17 6.77 1.23
N LYS A 265 -12.58 6.56 2.39
CA LYS A 265 -12.02 5.28 2.78
C LYS A 265 -13.11 4.19 2.92
N ARG A 266 -14.32 4.58 3.25
CA ARG A 266 -15.49 3.68 3.41
C ARG A 266 -16.66 4.19 2.59
N ALA A 267 -17.47 3.27 2.11
CA ALA A 267 -18.70 3.57 1.37
C ALA A 267 -19.92 3.84 2.27
N TYR A 268 -19.72 3.83 3.59
CA TYR A 268 -20.80 4.02 4.59
C TYR A 268 -20.30 4.81 5.81
N GLY A 269 -21.24 5.39 6.54
CA GLY A 269 -20.95 6.11 7.80
C GLY A 269 -20.14 7.39 7.63
N MET A 270 -20.07 7.95 6.41
CA MET A 270 -19.33 9.18 6.15
C MET A 270 -20.20 10.41 6.47
N LYS A 271 -19.63 11.32 7.24
CA LYS A 271 -20.27 12.62 7.53
C LYS A 271 -20.24 13.50 6.27
N LYS A 272 -21.33 14.20 6.00
CA LYS A 272 -21.34 15.26 5.00
C LYS A 272 -20.57 16.47 5.56
N ILE A 273 -19.69 17.02 4.75
CA ILE A 273 -18.97 18.25 5.03
C ILE A 273 -19.40 19.26 3.97
N VAL A 274 -19.80 20.46 4.40
CA VAL A 274 -20.22 21.51 3.49
C VAL A 274 -19.07 21.85 2.52
N GLY A 275 -19.38 21.96 1.24
CA GLY A 275 -18.40 22.26 0.19
C GLY A 275 -17.58 21.05 -0.30
N ILE A 276 -17.83 19.83 0.22
CA ILE A 276 -17.12 18.62 -0.18
C ILE A 276 -18.08 17.59 -0.77
N ASN A 277 -17.73 17.08 -1.95
CA ASN A 277 -18.41 16.00 -2.64
C ASN A 277 -17.73 14.67 -2.31
N ASN A 278 -18.38 13.81 -1.52
CA ASN A 278 -17.84 12.52 -1.15
C ASN A 278 -17.98 11.49 -2.28
N ILE A 279 -16.85 10.87 -2.68
CA ILE A 279 -16.78 9.74 -3.60
C ILE A 279 -16.76 8.47 -2.75
N LEU A 280 -17.84 7.67 -2.83
CA LEU A 280 -18.08 6.51 -1.97
C LEU A 280 -17.81 5.18 -2.65
N ASP A 281 -17.76 5.15 -3.98
CA ASP A 281 -17.78 3.94 -4.79
C ASP A 281 -16.54 3.75 -5.70
N ALA A 282 -15.54 4.62 -5.61
CA ALA A 282 -14.29 4.43 -6.34
C ALA A 282 -13.60 3.11 -5.99
N GLY A 283 -13.17 2.36 -7.02
CA GLY A 283 -12.21 1.28 -6.94
C GLY A 283 -10.79 1.75 -7.28
N PRO A 284 -9.83 0.82 -7.47
CA PRO A 284 -8.46 1.18 -7.82
C PRO A 284 -8.33 1.90 -9.17
N SER A 285 -9.10 1.50 -10.17
CA SER A 285 -9.11 2.14 -11.50
C SER A 285 -9.58 3.58 -11.44
N GLU A 286 -10.66 3.83 -10.71
CA GLU A 286 -11.21 5.18 -10.52
C GLU A 286 -10.29 6.03 -9.64
N PHE A 287 -9.63 5.42 -8.63
CA PHE A 287 -8.65 6.10 -7.80
C PHE A 287 -7.46 6.63 -8.64
N LEU A 288 -6.92 5.82 -9.54
CA LEU A 288 -5.85 6.22 -10.46
C LEU A 288 -6.31 7.38 -11.36
N TRP A 289 -7.49 7.23 -11.97
CA TRP A 289 -8.04 8.25 -12.86
C TRP A 289 -8.27 9.58 -12.12
N LEU A 290 -8.84 9.53 -10.92
CA LEU A 290 -9.10 10.72 -10.11
C LEU A 290 -7.81 11.48 -9.75
N ILE A 291 -6.71 10.78 -9.45
CA ILE A 291 -5.44 11.44 -9.16
C ILE A 291 -4.85 12.03 -10.45
N ALA A 292 -4.85 11.26 -11.54
CA ALA A 292 -4.23 11.67 -12.80
C ALA A 292 -4.87 12.91 -13.43
N ASN A 293 -6.14 13.18 -13.11
CA ASN A 293 -6.92 14.28 -13.69
C ASN A 293 -7.26 15.41 -12.68
N ALA A 294 -6.78 15.31 -11.44
CA ALA A 294 -7.01 16.36 -10.45
C ALA A 294 -6.18 17.62 -10.77
N THR A 295 -6.80 18.80 -10.64
CA THR A 295 -6.08 20.08 -10.71
C THR A 295 -5.08 20.23 -9.58
N CYS A 296 -5.45 19.73 -8.39
CA CYS A 296 -4.55 19.63 -7.24
C CYS A 296 -5.07 18.55 -6.27
N MET A 297 -4.15 17.80 -5.69
CA MET A 297 -4.45 16.81 -4.65
C MET A 297 -3.99 17.28 -3.28
N VAL A 298 -4.84 17.13 -2.27
CA VAL A 298 -4.49 17.34 -0.87
C VAL A 298 -4.57 16.01 -0.14
N THR A 299 -3.45 15.55 0.42
CA THR A 299 -3.38 14.19 0.96
C THR A 299 -2.48 14.09 2.20
N ASN A 300 -2.73 13.07 3.04
CA ASN A 300 -1.82 12.59 4.08
C ASN A 300 -1.47 11.11 3.87
N SER A 301 -1.65 10.62 2.64
CA SER A 301 -1.40 9.24 2.24
C SER A 301 -0.09 9.11 1.48
N PHE A 302 0.75 8.14 1.86
CA PHE A 302 1.96 7.83 1.11
C PHE A 302 1.65 7.53 -0.38
N HIS A 303 0.67 6.65 -0.66
CA HIS A 303 0.33 6.30 -2.04
C HIS A 303 -0.34 7.47 -2.79
N GLY A 304 -1.13 8.30 -2.09
CA GLY A 304 -1.63 9.54 -2.69
C GLY A 304 -0.50 10.45 -3.15
N THR A 305 0.51 10.64 -2.29
CA THR A 305 1.72 11.41 -2.61
C THR A 305 2.52 10.76 -3.75
N ALA A 306 2.78 9.45 -3.67
CA ALA A 306 3.57 8.73 -4.67
C ALA A 306 2.92 8.79 -6.06
N PHE A 307 1.62 8.57 -6.18
CA PHE A 307 0.90 8.71 -7.44
C PHE A 307 0.85 10.15 -7.95
N SER A 308 0.73 11.15 -7.06
CA SER A 308 0.78 12.55 -7.48
C SER A 308 2.13 12.90 -8.10
N VAL A 309 3.24 12.42 -7.50
CA VAL A 309 4.58 12.57 -8.05
C VAL A 309 4.72 11.83 -9.38
N ASN A 310 4.26 10.57 -9.46
CA ASN A 310 4.35 9.74 -10.66
C ASN A 310 3.56 10.30 -11.85
N PHE A 311 2.37 10.83 -11.58
CA PHE A 311 1.47 11.37 -12.63
C PHE A 311 1.70 12.84 -12.93
N ALA A 312 2.67 13.48 -12.27
CA ALA A 312 2.90 14.92 -12.30
C ALA A 312 1.65 15.74 -11.92
N THR A 313 0.81 15.20 -11.04
CA THR A 313 -0.35 15.90 -10.52
C THR A 313 0.10 16.88 -9.43
N PRO A 314 -0.27 18.16 -9.49
CA PRO A 314 0.00 19.12 -8.41
C PRO A 314 -0.58 18.64 -7.07
N PHE A 315 0.18 18.77 -5.98
CA PHE A 315 -0.28 18.25 -4.68
C PHE A 315 0.28 19.01 -3.47
N CYS A 316 -0.42 18.83 -2.34
CA CYS A 316 0.03 19.16 -1.00
C CYS A 316 0.00 17.90 -0.12
N CYS A 317 1.09 17.63 0.60
CA CYS A 317 1.19 16.53 1.55
C CYS A 317 1.06 17.09 2.97
N VAL A 318 -0.07 16.84 3.65
CA VAL A 318 -0.34 17.36 5.00
C VAL A 318 0.11 16.36 6.06
N LEU A 319 1.04 16.72 6.92
CA LEU A 319 1.61 15.85 7.95
C LEU A 319 1.32 16.35 9.36
N ASN A 320 1.02 15.43 10.26
CA ASN A 320 0.96 15.69 11.68
C ASN A 320 2.28 15.29 12.35
N ARG A 321 3.04 16.24 12.91
CA ARG A 321 4.37 16.01 13.53
C ARG A 321 4.36 14.94 14.63
N LYS A 322 3.22 14.74 15.30
CA LYS A 322 3.08 13.75 16.38
C LYS A 322 3.01 12.30 15.87
N ARG A 323 2.88 12.08 14.56
CA ARG A 323 2.79 10.73 13.97
C ARG A 323 4.18 10.18 13.66
N LYS A 324 4.49 9.02 14.22
CA LYS A 324 5.78 8.33 14.04
C LYS A 324 6.01 7.75 12.64
N ASN A 325 4.97 7.64 11.82
CA ASN A 325 5.03 7.02 10.47
C ASN A 325 5.23 8.02 9.32
N ASN A 326 5.48 9.30 9.61
CA ASN A 326 5.74 10.32 8.60
C ASN A 326 7.08 10.13 7.87
N GLY A 327 8.05 9.48 8.49
CA GLY A 327 9.41 9.31 7.96
C GLY A 327 9.46 8.81 6.52
N ARG A 328 8.52 7.95 6.11
CA ARG A 328 8.43 7.44 4.73
C ARG A 328 8.12 8.53 3.71
N MET A 329 7.15 9.40 4.02
CA MET A 329 6.76 10.50 3.12
C MET A 329 7.84 11.57 3.07
N ILE A 330 8.39 11.94 4.22
CA ILE A 330 9.48 12.91 4.33
C ILE A 330 10.69 12.42 3.53
N SER A 331 11.15 11.20 3.78
CA SER A 331 12.30 10.62 3.06
C SER A 331 12.05 10.47 1.56
N PHE A 332 10.84 10.15 1.13
CA PHE A 332 10.50 10.06 -0.29
C PHE A 332 10.52 11.43 -0.95
N LEU A 333 9.83 12.41 -0.36
CA LEU A 333 9.75 13.78 -0.91
C LEU A 333 11.11 14.48 -0.92
N ASP A 334 11.94 14.23 0.09
CA ASP A 334 13.32 14.72 0.13
C ASP A 334 14.16 14.18 -1.04
N LYS A 335 14.09 12.87 -1.29
CA LYS A 335 14.83 12.22 -2.40
C LYS A 335 14.41 12.67 -3.79
N VAL A 336 13.18 13.11 -3.93
CA VAL A 336 12.66 13.62 -5.21
C VAL A 336 12.66 15.16 -5.27
N ASP A 337 13.33 15.82 -4.32
CA ASP A 337 13.44 17.27 -4.21
C ASP A 337 12.08 17.99 -4.16
N MET A 338 11.15 17.42 -3.37
CA MET A 338 9.79 17.94 -3.20
C MET A 338 9.38 18.15 -1.75
N SER A 339 10.35 18.34 -0.85
CA SER A 339 10.09 18.63 0.57
C SER A 339 9.25 19.89 0.78
N ASN A 340 9.29 20.84 -0.17
CA ASN A 340 8.45 22.04 -0.20
C ASN A 340 6.94 21.76 -0.39
N ARG A 341 6.55 20.51 -0.70
CA ARG A 341 5.14 20.08 -0.79
C ARG A 341 4.57 19.64 0.55
N ILE A 342 5.41 19.57 1.58
CA ILE A 342 4.99 19.16 2.92
C ILE A 342 4.38 20.35 3.66
N LEU A 343 3.16 20.17 4.14
CA LEU A 343 2.47 21.05 5.06
C LEU A 343 2.38 20.38 6.42
N TYR A 344 2.70 21.10 7.48
CA TYR A 344 2.46 20.60 8.83
C TYR A 344 1.17 21.19 9.40
N GLU A 345 0.36 20.35 10.07
CA GLU A 345 -0.92 20.76 10.66
C GLU A 345 -0.81 21.96 11.62
N ASP A 346 0.35 22.16 12.21
CA ASP A 346 0.66 23.22 13.18
C ASP A 346 1.27 24.51 12.57
N SER A 347 1.50 24.54 11.24
CA SER A 347 2.22 25.65 10.58
C SER A 347 1.48 26.19 9.33
N ILE A 348 0.18 26.02 9.24
CA ILE A 348 -0.61 26.35 8.05
C ILE A 348 -0.76 27.85 7.79
N ALA A 349 -0.67 28.67 8.83
CA ALA A 349 -0.89 30.12 8.72
C ALA A 349 0.11 30.82 7.76
N GLU A 350 1.28 30.24 7.56
CA GLU A 350 2.40 30.81 6.77
C GLU A 350 2.44 30.32 5.30
N LEU A 351 1.47 29.50 4.86
CA LEU A 351 1.61 28.75 3.62
C LEU A 351 1.03 29.48 2.41
N ASN A 352 1.87 29.68 1.41
CA ASN A 352 1.42 29.94 0.05
C ASN A 352 0.94 28.65 -0.61
N VAL A 353 -0.34 28.32 -0.43
CA VAL A 353 -0.96 27.09 -0.93
C VAL A 353 -0.83 26.96 -2.47
N MET A 354 -0.76 28.08 -3.19
CA MET A 354 -0.57 28.10 -4.65
C MET A 354 0.80 27.57 -5.07
N THR A 355 1.85 27.89 -4.32
CA THR A 355 3.20 27.38 -4.60
C THR A 355 3.30 25.88 -4.33
N ALA A 356 2.60 25.39 -3.29
CA ALA A 356 2.58 23.96 -2.97
C ALA A 356 1.87 23.12 -4.04
N CYS A 357 0.93 23.70 -4.80
CA CYS A 357 0.19 23.04 -5.87
C CYS A 357 0.75 23.35 -7.28
N SER A 358 2.03 23.69 -7.41
CA SER A 358 2.68 23.84 -8.72
C SER A 358 2.90 22.48 -9.40
N GLU A 359 3.10 22.49 -10.72
CA GLU A 359 3.32 21.30 -11.52
C GLU A 359 4.57 20.53 -11.05
N VAL A 360 4.49 19.21 -11.08
CA VAL A 360 5.57 18.32 -10.66
C VAL A 360 6.43 17.96 -11.86
N THR A 361 7.65 18.47 -11.89
CA THR A 361 8.69 18.01 -12.82
C THR A 361 9.82 17.38 -12.04
N ASN A 362 10.15 16.11 -12.34
CA ASN A 362 11.10 15.41 -11.48
C ASN A 362 12.05 14.46 -12.19
N ASN A 363 13.30 14.89 -12.36
CA ASN A 363 14.37 14.05 -12.88
C ASN A 363 14.93 13.06 -11.82
N HIS A 364 14.87 13.40 -10.54
CA HIS A 364 15.35 12.53 -9.46
C HIS A 364 14.52 11.24 -9.35
N LEU A 365 13.20 11.33 -9.60
CA LEU A 365 12.35 10.15 -9.62
C LEU A 365 12.83 9.11 -10.62
N ARG A 366 13.19 9.54 -11.84
CA ARG A 366 13.68 8.63 -12.91
C ARG A 366 14.92 7.88 -12.48
N LEU A 367 15.87 8.55 -11.83
CA LEU A 367 17.10 7.91 -11.32
C LEU A 367 16.77 6.87 -10.25
N LEU A 368 15.90 7.19 -9.29
CA LEU A 368 15.50 6.28 -8.24
C LEU A 368 14.76 5.05 -8.80
N VAL A 369 13.89 5.25 -9.78
CA VAL A 369 13.16 4.18 -10.47
C VAL A 369 14.12 3.28 -11.24
N ASN A 370 15.06 3.84 -12.02
CA ASN A 370 16.03 3.06 -12.78
C ASN A 370 16.91 2.20 -11.86
N ASN A 371 17.44 2.78 -10.77
CA ASN A 371 18.22 2.03 -9.77
C ASN A 371 17.41 0.88 -9.14
N SER A 372 16.11 1.07 -8.98
CA SER A 372 15.22 0.05 -8.41
C SER A 372 14.88 -1.04 -9.42
N ILE A 373 14.75 -0.70 -10.71
CA ILE A 373 14.59 -1.65 -11.82
C ILE A 373 15.86 -2.48 -12.00
N ASP A 374 17.04 -1.87 -11.95
CA ASP A 374 18.31 -2.57 -12.06
C ASP A 374 18.51 -3.57 -10.90
N TYR A 375 18.13 -3.18 -9.68
CA TYR A 375 18.07 -4.12 -8.57
C TYR A 375 17.12 -5.28 -8.86
N LEU A 376 15.90 -5.00 -9.34
CA LEU A 376 14.92 -6.03 -9.64
C LEU A 376 15.43 -7.01 -10.71
N LYS A 377 16.10 -6.51 -11.76
CA LYS A 377 16.80 -7.35 -12.76
C LYS A 377 17.86 -8.22 -12.12
N SER A 378 18.74 -7.62 -11.32
CA SER A 378 19.86 -8.35 -10.71
C SER A 378 19.43 -9.53 -9.82
N ILE A 379 18.32 -9.42 -9.09
CA ILE A 379 17.83 -10.51 -8.23
C ILE A 379 17.14 -11.64 -9.01
N ILE A 380 16.69 -11.36 -10.23
CA ILE A 380 16.05 -12.35 -11.10
C ILE A 380 17.11 -13.05 -11.97
N GLU A 381 18.03 -12.31 -12.57
CA GLU A 381 19.07 -12.80 -13.49
C GLU A 381 20.18 -13.58 -12.77
N ASN A 382 20.52 -13.25 -11.51
CA ASN A 382 21.51 -13.98 -10.72
C ASN A 382 21.21 -15.49 -10.52
N LYS A 383 20.05 -15.95 -10.96
CA LYS A 383 19.71 -17.38 -10.97
C LYS A 383 20.25 -18.10 -12.21
N GLU A 384 20.33 -17.42 -13.36
CA GLU A 384 20.81 -18.04 -14.61
C GLU A 384 22.30 -18.42 -14.54
N GLN A 385 23.06 -17.83 -13.60
CA GLN A 385 24.48 -18.14 -13.37
C GLN A 385 24.75 -19.27 -12.36
N LYS A 386 23.70 -19.84 -11.71
CA LYS A 386 23.82 -20.91 -10.70
C LYS A 386 23.15 -22.23 -11.08
N CYS A 387 22.72 -22.38 -12.32
CA CYS A 387 22.22 -23.64 -12.89
C CYS A 387 23.28 -24.32 -13.77
#